data_18cf6d3a883c618c42a97f8e5ba2b8a4
#
_entry.id   18cf6d3a883c618c42a97f8e5ba2b8a4
#
_cell.length_a   1.000
_cell.length_b   1.000
_cell.length_c   1.000
_cell.angle_alpha   90.00
_cell.angle_beta   90.00
_cell.angle_gamma   90.00
#
_symmetry.space_group_name_H-M   'P 1'
#
loop_
_entity.id
_entity.type
_entity.pdbx_description
1 polymer ?
#
loop_
_entity_poly.entity_id
_entity_poly.type
_entity_poly.pdbx_seq_one_letter_code
_entity_poly.pdbx_strand_id
1 'polypeptide(L)'
;MRILLLSVLFLFNSFAAVSKVIIVPPSENAQEQLQEAMILAESGDEIQLTTGVYQIEDGLSLDIDNVIITGNGHQNTVLDFSNQMTGAQGLMITSDGITLKDFAIINTKGDAIKAKGSDGISFLNIRTEWTNGPKASNGAYGLYPVESKNVLIDGCIAIGASDAGIYVGQSENIIVKNSVAEYNVAGIEIENSYYADVNNNIARYNTGGILVFDLPDLPQQGGHDVRVFDNLIIDNNTDNFAPEGNIVGEVPRGTGIIIMANSDVEVFNNDISNNGTVNIAIVSYSDPNQESDENYYPYPKSIQIHDNRFGDSGFDPDTDKELAGILYQLSEGAMPDIFWDGVLPISQMILGQPEDEKIRLNNNGDASFLAIRPLRYMLSLPNPIDRDQKQYNNKIESLLPVAINISE
;
A
#
# COMPACT_ATOMS: atom_id res chain seq x y z
N MET A 1 45.46 -59.98 3.34
CA MET A 1 45.62 -58.59 2.89
C MET A 1 44.44 -57.78 3.47
N ARG A 2 44.64 -57.13 4.60
CA ARG A 2 43.59 -56.34 5.28
C ARG A 2 43.75 -54.88 4.83
N ILE A 3 42.75 -54.38 4.13
CA ILE A 3 42.68 -52.97 3.73
C ILE A 3 42.11 -52.19 4.93
N LEU A 4 42.91 -51.28 5.50
CA LEU A 4 42.51 -50.34 6.52
C LEU A 4 41.85 -49.12 5.78
N LEU A 5 40.54 -48.95 5.95
CA LEU A 5 39.84 -47.72 5.53
C LEU A 5 40.08 -46.63 6.60
N LEU A 6 40.83 -45.60 6.26
CA LEU A 6 40.99 -44.41 7.07
C LEU A 6 39.81 -43.47 6.76
N SER A 7 38.83 -43.36 7.66
CA SER A 7 37.77 -42.36 7.61
C SER A 7 38.32 -41.03 8.10
N VAL A 8 38.49 -40.07 7.20
CA VAL A 8 38.82 -38.67 7.57
C VAL A 8 37.50 -37.98 7.94
N LEU A 9 37.32 -37.74 9.22
CA LEU A 9 36.23 -36.95 9.75
C LEU A 9 36.55 -35.45 9.53
N PHE A 10 35.89 -34.82 8.54
CA PHE A 10 35.90 -33.35 8.41
C PHE A 10 34.98 -32.76 9.48
N LEU A 11 35.55 -32.22 10.53
CA LEU A 11 34.88 -31.35 11.49
C LEU A 11 34.66 -29.99 10.81
N PHE A 12 33.44 -29.75 10.29
CA PHE A 12 33.01 -28.41 9.97
C PHE A 12 32.83 -27.65 11.31
N ASN A 13 33.80 -26.82 11.67
CA ASN A 13 33.59 -25.78 12.66
C ASN A 13 32.73 -24.70 11.99
N SER A 14 31.43 -24.71 12.23
CA SER A 14 30.60 -23.53 12.02
C SER A 14 31.01 -22.49 13.06
N PHE A 15 31.85 -21.55 12.67
CA PHE A 15 31.98 -20.30 13.40
C PHE A 15 30.64 -19.60 13.33
N ALA A 16 29.92 -19.49 14.43
CA ALA A 16 28.86 -18.54 14.56
C ALA A 16 29.48 -17.13 14.34
N ALA A 17 29.13 -16.46 13.27
CA ALA A 17 29.52 -15.07 13.08
C ALA A 17 28.99 -14.28 14.29
N VAL A 18 29.86 -13.57 14.98
CA VAL A 18 29.46 -12.68 16.08
C VAL A 18 28.95 -11.42 15.43
N SER A 19 27.64 -11.16 15.55
CA SER A 19 27.02 -9.92 15.11
C SER A 19 27.80 -8.71 15.65
N LYS A 20 28.12 -7.78 14.75
CA LYS A 20 28.87 -6.55 15.05
C LYS A 20 27.92 -5.36 15.03
N VAL A 21 28.12 -4.43 15.94
CA VAL A 21 27.44 -3.12 15.91
C VAL A 21 28.38 -2.08 15.31
N ILE A 22 27.95 -1.49 14.19
CA ILE A 22 28.66 -0.42 13.49
C ILE A 22 27.98 0.90 13.83
N ILE A 23 28.64 1.74 14.63
CA ILE A 23 28.05 3.02 15.08
C ILE A 23 28.40 4.11 14.07
N VAL A 24 27.39 4.76 13.52
CA VAL A 24 27.52 5.89 12.59
C VAL A 24 26.94 7.15 13.25
N PRO A 25 27.76 8.14 13.66
CA PRO A 25 27.27 9.42 14.18
C PRO A 25 26.95 10.42 13.04
N PRO A 26 26.10 11.42 13.27
CA PRO A 26 25.96 12.53 12.35
C PRO A 26 27.27 13.33 12.29
N SER A 27 27.76 13.61 11.08
CA SER A 27 29.00 14.33 10.82
C SER A 27 28.95 15.00 9.43
N GLU A 28 29.95 15.80 9.09
CA GLU A 28 30.08 16.35 7.74
C GLU A 28 30.29 15.25 6.66
N ASN A 29 30.80 14.09 7.04
CA ASN A 29 31.02 12.93 6.19
C ASN A 29 29.99 11.80 6.46
N ALA A 30 28.83 12.13 7.03
CA ALA A 30 27.84 11.13 7.46
C ALA A 30 27.38 10.23 6.30
N GLN A 31 27.21 10.77 5.11
CA GLN A 31 26.83 10.00 3.94
C GLN A 31 27.87 8.93 3.58
N GLU A 32 29.16 9.32 3.49
CA GLU A 32 30.23 8.38 3.16
C GLU A 32 30.36 7.30 4.23
N GLN A 33 30.30 7.68 5.50
CA GLN A 33 30.40 6.75 6.63
C GLN A 33 29.21 5.77 6.65
N LEU A 34 28.01 6.26 6.36
CA LEU A 34 26.81 5.40 6.33
C LEU A 34 26.84 4.45 5.13
N GLN A 35 27.20 4.93 3.95
CA GLN A 35 27.32 4.07 2.76
C GLN A 35 28.46 3.07 2.92
N GLU A 36 29.60 3.46 3.52
CA GLU A 36 30.69 2.55 3.83
C GLU A 36 30.25 1.46 4.83
N ALA A 37 29.47 1.83 5.86
CA ALA A 37 28.91 0.87 6.81
C ALA A 37 27.98 -0.13 6.12
N MET A 38 27.13 0.32 5.20
CA MET A 38 26.22 -0.54 4.41
C MET A 38 26.98 -1.49 3.46
N ILE A 39 28.13 -1.08 2.93
CA ILE A 39 28.96 -1.90 2.03
C ILE A 39 29.79 -2.93 2.82
N LEU A 40 30.28 -2.56 4.02
CA LEU A 40 31.20 -3.36 4.81
C LEU A 40 30.50 -4.19 5.89
N ALA A 41 29.18 -4.06 6.04
CA ALA A 41 28.40 -4.92 6.93
C ALA A 41 28.51 -6.38 6.49
N GLU A 42 28.46 -7.28 7.45
CA GLU A 42 28.31 -8.72 7.24
C GLU A 42 26.90 -9.15 7.68
N SER A 43 26.43 -10.26 7.16
CA SER A 43 25.11 -10.81 7.54
C SER A 43 25.00 -11.00 9.05
N GLY A 44 23.95 -10.40 9.63
CA GLY A 44 23.71 -10.36 11.07
C GLY A 44 24.22 -9.09 11.77
N ASP A 45 24.89 -8.17 11.06
CA ASP A 45 25.36 -6.93 11.65
C ASP A 45 24.25 -5.90 11.88
N GLU A 46 24.47 -5.02 12.85
CA GLU A 46 23.62 -3.86 13.13
C GLU A 46 24.36 -2.56 12.81
N ILE A 47 23.77 -1.71 11.96
CA ILE A 47 24.22 -0.34 11.72
C ILE A 47 23.41 0.58 12.64
N GLN A 48 24.05 1.14 13.65
CA GLN A 48 23.42 1.99 14.64
C GLN A 48 23.64 3.47 14.34
N LEU A 49 22.57 4.18 13.97
CA LEU A 49 22.56 5.62 13.77
C LEU A 49 22.36 6.32 15.11
N THR A 50 23.28 7.19 15.52
CA THR A 50 23.10 7.96 16.75
C THR A 50 22.14 9.14 16.54
N THR A 51 21.71 9.75 17.64
CA THR A 51 20.84 10.95 17.60
C THR A 51 21.47 12.09 16.79
N GLY A 52 20.71 12.67 15.89
CA GLY A 52 21.07 13.87 15.11
C GLY A 52 20.52 13.88 13.70
N VAL A 53 20.87 14.90 12.94
CA VAL A 53 20.48 15.05 11.54
C VAL A 53 21.67 14.73 10.64
N TYR A 54 21.48 13.81 9.71
CA TYR A 54 22.43 13.36 8.72
C TYR A 54 22.10 14.06 7.41
N GLN A 55 22.98 14.92 6.93
CA GLN A 55 22.81 15.57 5.63
C GLN A 55 23.26 14.59 4.54
N ILE A 56 22.35 14.23 3.64
CA ILE A 56 22.58 13.23 2.60
C ILE A 56 22.39 13.90 1.23
N GLU A 57 23.40 13.80 0.37
CA GLU A 57 23.43 14.43 -0.97
C GLU A 57 23.22 13.44 -2.11
N ASP A 58 23.40 12.15 -1.86
CA ASP A 58 23.21 11.07 -2.85
C ASP A 58 22.34 9.94 -2.28
N GLY A 59 21.77 9.10 -3.16
CA GLY A 59 21.05 7.91 -2.74
C GLY A 59 21.96 6.92 -2.00
N LEU A 60 21.42 6.27 -0.99
CA LEU A 60 22.06 5.20 -0.24
C LEU A 60 21.59 3.83 -0.76
N SER A 61 22.44 2.81 -0.63
CA SER A 61 22.10 1.45 -1.04
C SER A 61 22.60 0.39 -0.07
N LEU A 62 21.76 -0.62 0.20
CA LEU A 62 22.07 -1.80 1.02
C LEU A 62 21.78 -3.06 0.21
N ASP A 63 22.79 -3.93 0.04
CA ASP A 63 22.72 -5.19 -0.72
C ASP A 63 23.36 -6.35 0.05
N ILE A 64 23.28 -6.31 1.38
CA ILE A 64 23.78 -7.37 2.29
C ILE A 64 22.61 -7.90 3.09
N ASP A 65 22.42 -9.20 3.08
CA ASP A 65 21.32 -9.88 3.77
C ASP A 65 21.45 -9.82 5.30
N ASN A 66 20.29 -9.85 5.97
CA ASN A 66 20.16 -9.95 7.43
C ASN A 66 20.85 -8.78 8.17
N VAL A 67 20.76 -7.57 7.66
CA VAL A 67 21.27 -6.35 8.30
C VAL A 67 20.16 -5.59 8.99
N ILE A 68 20.46 -5.07 10.17
CA ILE A 68 19.56 -4.16 10.90
C ILE A 68 20.12 -2.74 10.81
N ILE A 69 19.28 -1.77 10.46
CA ILE A 69 19.62 -0.34 10.59
C ILE A 69 18.71 0.26 11.65
N THR A 70 19.31 0.74 12.73
CA THR A 70 18.58 1.26 13.90
C THR A 70 18.94 2.71 14.19
N GLY A 71 17.94 3.58 14.38
CA GLY A 71 18.11 4.91 14.95
C GLY A 71 17.72 4.99 16.43
N ASN A 72 17.62 6.19 16.96
CA ASN A 72 17.17 6.49 18.33
C ASN A 72 15.76 7.10 18.37
N GLY A 73 14.87 6.66 17.47
CA GLY A 73 13.53 7.19 17.27
C GLY A 73 13.47 8.14 16.09
N HIS A 74 12.40 8.05 15.30
CA HIS A 74 12.20 8.81 14.06
C HIS A 74 12.14 10.35 14.23
N GLN A 75 12.03 10.85 15.48
CA GLN A 75 12.12 12.27 15.79
C GLN A 75 13.55 12.71 16.13
N ASN A 76 14.40 11.78 16.52
CA ASN A 76 15.74 12.04 17.03
C ASN A 76 16.85 11.71 16.04
N THR A 77 16.61 10.76 15.14
CA THR A 77 17.57 10.32 14.10
C THR A 77 16.92 10.58 12.74
N VAL A 78 17.45 11.53 11.98
CA VAL A 78 16.86 12.01 10.73
C VAL A 78 17.91 12.02 9.62
N LEU A 79 17.64 11.29 8.55
CA LEU A 79 18.39 11.36 7.30
C LEU A 79 17.69 12.40 6.40
N ASP A 80 18.31 13.56 6.24
CA ASP A 80 17.76 14.70 5.49
C ASP A 80 18.39 14.78 4.09
N PHE A 81 17.56 14.50 3.09
CA PHE A 81 17.89 14.52 1.68
C PHE A 81 17.57 15.85 0.98
N SER A 82 17.34 16.93 1.72
CA SER A 82 17.01 18.24 1.14
C SER A 82 18.02 18.73 0.10
N ASN A 83 19.27 18.28 0.22
CA ASN A 83 20.36 18.60 -0.70
C ASN A 83 20.68 17.46 -1.69
N GLN A 84 19.82 16.46 -1.82
CA GLN A 84 20.07 15.33 -2.71
C GLN A 84 20.29 15.79 -4.16
N MET A 85 21.43 15.41 -4.74
CA MET A 85 21.80 15.75 -6.10
C MET A 85 21.53 14.63 -7.08
N THR A 86 21.82 13.40 -6.68
CA THR A 86 21.71 12.19 -7.51
C THR A 86 20.89 11.09 -6.80
N GLY A 87 20.58 10.04 -7.54
CA GLY A 87 19.78 8.93 -7.06
C GLY A 87 18.26 9.15 -7.29
N ALA A 88 17.58 8.06 -7.60
CA ALA A 88 16.12 8.05 -7.76
C ALA A 88 15.39 7.73 -6.45
N GLN A 89 16.11 7.27 -5.42
CA GLN A 89 15.60 6.97 -4.09
C GLN A 89 16.49 7.60 -3.02
N GLY A 90 15.95 7.72 -1.78
CA GLY A 90 16.75 8.02 -0.60
C GLY A 90 17.57 6.78 -0.18
N LEU A 91 16.88 5.68 0.10
CA LEU A 91 17.51 4.41 0.43
C LEU A 91 16.96 3.29 -0.47
N MET A 92 17.85 2.59 -1.16
CA MET A 92 17.56 1.40 -1.96
C MET A 92 18.01 0.14 -1.23
N ILE A 93 17.14 -0.87 -1.17
CA ILE A 93 17.40 -2.18 -0.58
C ILE A 93 17.11 -3.24 -1.64
N THR A 94 18.06 -4.17 -1.82
CA THR A 94 17.94 -5.29 -2.76
C THR A 94 18.26 -6.65 -2.10
N SER A 95 18.34 -6.69 -0.78
CA SER A 95 18.74 -7.83 0.03
C SER A 95 17.61 -8.36 0.92
N ASP A 96 17.79 -9.56 1.45
CA ASP A 96 16.81 -10.28 2.26
C ASP A 96 17.04 -10.09 3.77
N GLY A 97 16.00 -10.30 4.59
CA GLY A 97 16.09 -10.31 6.04
C GLY A 97 16.43 -8.94 6.66
N ILE A 98 15.97 -7.85 6.07
CA ILE A 98 16.33 -6.49 6.49
C ILE A 98 15.34 -5.94 7.51
N THR A 99 15.88 -5.30 8.55
CA THR A 99 15.08 -4.52 9.50
C THR A 99 15.56 -3.07 9.54
N LEU A 100 14.65 -2.16 9.22
CA LEU A 100 14.83 -0.72 9.39
C LEU A 100 14.01 -0.25 10.59
N LYS A 101 14.64 0.47 11.52
CA LYS A 101 13.98 0.78 12.79
C LYS A 101 14.36 2.14 13.36
N ASP A 102 13.34 2.86 13.88
CA ASP A 102 13.51 4.04 14.76
C ASP A 102 14.29 5.21 14.14
N PHE A 103 14.10 5.54 12.87
CA PHE A 103 14.65 6.74 12.23
C PHE A 103 13.70 7.36 11.19
N ALA A 104 14.05 8.54 10.70
CA ALA A 104 13.32 9.20 9.63
C ALA A 104 14.18 9.39 8.38
N ILE A 105 13.53 9.36 7.21
CA ILE A 105 14.05 9.84 5.92
C ILE A 105 13.16 10.97 5.44
N ILE A 106 13.74 12.13 5.16
CA ILE A 106 12.97 13.30 4.74
C ILE A 106 13.48 13.94 3.46
N ASN A 107 12.57 14.55 2.69
CA ASN A 107 12.86 15.42 1.54
C ASN A 107 13.67 14.76 0.41
N THR A 108 13.47 13.49 0.15
CA THR A 108 14.09 12.82 -1.00
C THR A 108 13.55 13.36 -2.32
N LYS A 109 14.36 13.32 -3.39
CA LYS A 109 13.93 13.72 -4.74
C LYS A 109 12.96 12.70 -5.37
N GLY A 110 13.21 11.43 -5.14
CA GLY A 110 12.34 10.34 -5.56
C GLY A 110 11.78 9.60 -4.34
N ASP A 111 11.61 8.28 -4.43
CA ASP A 111 11.07 7.46 -3.35
C ASP A 111 11.91 7.60 -2.08
N ALA A 112 11.29 7.60 -0.91
CA ALA A 112 12.08 7.73 0.31
C ALA A 112 12.84 6.42 0.63
N ILE A 113 12.14 5.29 0.74
CA ILE A 113 12.76 3.98 0.94
C ILE A 113 12.15 2.98 -0.04
N LYS A 114 12.96 2.42 -0.92
CA LYS A 114 12.57 1.36 -1.84
C LYS A 114 13.24 0.05 -1.48
N ALA A 115 12.44 -1.00 -1.23
CA ALA A 115 12.93 -2.37 -1.11
C ALA A 115 12.43 -3.18 -2.31
N LYS A 116 13.34 -3.70 -3.12
CA LYS A 116 12.96 -4.45 -4.33
C LYS A 116 13.46 -5.89 -4.28
N GLY A 117 12.52 -6.82 -4.39
CA GLY A 117 12.81 -8.25 -4.46
C GLY A 117 13.23 -8.86 -3.12
N SER A 118 13.01 -8.16 -2.00
CA SER A 118 13.41 -8.60 -0.68
C SER A 118 12.46 -9.67 -0.11
N ASP A 119 12.99 -10.72 0.47
CA ASP A 119 12.26 -11.68 1.32
C ASP A 119 12.56 -11.40 2.80
N GLY A 120 11.54 -11.05 3.59
CA GLY A 120 11.69 -10.66 4.99
C GLY A 120 12.17 -9.22 5.18
N ILE A 121 11.35 -8.23 4.80
CA ILE A 121 11.63 -6.80 5.04
C ILE A 121 10.74 -6.24 6.14
N SER A 122 11.33 -5.60 7.14
CA SER A 122 10.63 -4.96 8.26
C SER A 122 10.91 -3.46 8.33
N PHE A 123 9.84 -2.66 8.36
CA PHE A 123 9.87 -1.23 8.66
C PHE A 123 9.20 -1.02 10.02
N LEU A 124 9.96 -0.66 11.04
CA LEU A 124 9.49 -0.53 12.41
C LEU A 124 9.70 0.91 12.89
N ASN A 125 8.61 1.64 13.17
CA ASN A 125 8.67 3.01 13.65
C ASN A 125 9.53 3.93 12.75
N ILE A 126 9.40 3.77 11.43
CA ILE A 126 10.04 4.62 10.41
C ILE A 126 9.13 5.80 10.07
N ARG A 127 9.72 6.99 9.87
CA ARG A 127 9.01 8.14 9.31
C ARG A 127 9.60 8.53 7.96
N THR A 128 8.74 8.67 6.96
CA THR A 128 9.08 9.30 5.66
C THR A 128 8.26 10.58 5.50
N GLU A 129 8.91 11.66 5.07
CA GLU A 129 8.21 12.96 5.00
C GLU A 129 8.81 13.92 3.97
N TRP A 130 7.95 14.61 3.23
CA TRP A 130 8.29 15.81 2.45
C TRP A 130 7.79 17.04 3.21
N THR A 131 8.71 17.73 3.88
CA THR A 131 8.41 18.79 4.87
C THR A 131 7.81 20.07 4.28
N ASN A 132 7.84 20.22 2.95
CA ASN A 132 7.27 21.38 2.24
C ASN A 132 5.78 21.19 1.89
N GLY A 133 5.13 20.17 2.44
CA GLY A 133 3.72 19.83 2.21
C GLY A 133 3.45 19.10 0.88
N PRO A 134 2.16 18.80 0.60
CA PRO A 134 1.75 18.08 -0.61
C PRO A 134 2.11 18.83 -1.89
N LYS A 135 2.86 18.17 -2.80
CA LYS A 135 3.28 18.73 -4.09
C LYS A 135 3.61 17.64 -5.08
N ALA A 136 3.27 17.85 -6.35
CA ALA A 136 3.63 16.96 -7.45
C ALA A 136 5.15 16.75 -7.62
N SER A 137 5.98 17.66 -7.09
CA SER A 137 7.44 17.56 -7.13
C SER A 137 8.05 16.71 -6.02
N ASN A 138 7.24 16.23 -5.07
CA ASN A 138 7.70 15.30 -4.05
C ASN A 138 7.98 13.93 -4.67
N GLY A 139 8.74 13.09 -3.99
CA GLY A 139 8.91 11.71 -4.41
C GLY A 139 7.59 10.95 -4.42
N ALA A 140 7.52 9.91 -5.25
CA ALA A 140 6.29 9.15 -5.44
C ALA A 140 5.89 8.38 -4.18
N TYR A 141 6.82 7.64 -3.59
CA TYR A 141 6.51 6.69 -2.52
C TYR A 141 7.33 6.96 -1.25
N GLY A 142 6.62 6.89 -0.10
CA GLY A 142 7.28 6.96 1.22
C GLY A 142 7.96 5.63 1.56
N LEU A 143 7.19 4.61 1.90
CA LEU A 143 7.66 3.23 2.07
C LEU A 143 7.24 2.42 0.85
N TYR A 144 8.22 1.85 0.15
CA TYR A 144 8.02 1.22 -1.16
C TYR A 144 8.65 -0.17 -1.26
N PRO A 145 8.13 -1.19 -0.55
CA PRO A 145 8.44 -2.59 -0.89
C PRO A 145 7.72 -3.00 -2.17
N VAL A 146 8.46 -3.56 -3.12
CA VAL A 146 7.96 -4.02 -4.41
C VAL A 146 8.62 -5.34 -4.81
N GLU A 147 7.86 -6.23 -5.47
CA GLU A 147 8.33 -7.58 -5.85
C GLU A 147 8.90 -8.35 -4.64
N SER A 148 8.36 -8.09 -3.43
CA SER A 148 8.92 -8.52 -2.15
C SER A 148 8.01 -9.55 -1.45
N LYS A 149 8.56 -10.27 -0.46
CA LYS A 149 7.82 -11.25 0.33
C LYS A 149 8.02 -11.04 1.83
N ASN A 150 7.05 -11.48 2.63
CA ASN A 150 7.12 -11.38 4.09
C ASN A 150 7.42 -9.93 4.52
N VAL A 151 6.53 -9.02 4.14
CA VAL A 151 6.66 -7.57 4.36
C VAL A 151 5.97 -7.18 5.66
N LEU A 152 6.68 -6.54 6.57
CA LEU A 152 6.13 -5.94 7.79
C LEU A 152 6.33 -4.44 7.81
N ILE A 153 5.23 -3.67 7.92
CA ILE A 153 5.25 -2.24 8.17
C ILE A 153 4.46 -2.00 9.46
N ASP A 154 5.15 -1.60 10.54
CA ASP A 154 4.55 -1.46 11.87
C ASP A 154 4.95 -0.14 12.53
N GLY A 155 3.94 0.66 12.95
CA GLY A 155 4.16 1.91 13.66
C GLY A 155 4.80 3.03 12.83
N CYS A 156 4.72 2.95 11.50
CA CYS A 156 5.36 3.90 10.60
C CYS A 156 4.51 5.14 10.35
N ILE A 157 5.16 6.22 9.88
CA ILE A 157 4.50 7.48 9.51
C ILE A 157 4.95 7.87 8.10
N ALA A 158 3.99 8.12 7.19
CA ALA A 158 4.28 8.53 5.81
C ALA A 158 3.53 9.81 5.45
N ILE A 159 4.27 10.87 5.05
CA ILE A 159 3.71 12.21 4.86
C ILE A 159 4.18 12.84 3.55
N GLY A 160 3.24 13.27 2.72
CA GLY A 160 3.50 14.16 1.61
C GLY A 160 3.96 13.49 0.31
N ALA A 161 3.83 12.18 0.16
CA ALA A 161 4.16 11.45 -1.07
C ALA A 161 3.23 11.87 -2.22
N SER A 162 3.81 12.06 -3.43
CA SER A 162 3.04 12.49 -4.61
C SER A 162 2.31 11.35 -5.30
N ASP A 163 2.44 10.14 -4.79
CA ASP A 163 1.71 8.95 -5.18
C ASP A 163 1.19 8.26 -3.92
N ALA A 164 1.92 7.35 -3.28
CA ALA A 164 1.45 6.71 -2.06
C ALA A 164 2.41 6.87 -0.87
N GLY A 165 1.85 7.19 0.32
CA GLY A 165 2.64 7.26 1.56
C GLY A 165 3.24 5.91 1.91
N ILE A 166 2.41 4.86 1.93
CA ILE A 166 2.81 3.47 2.08
C ILE A 166 2.31 2.71 0.85
N TYR A 167 3.22 2.25 0.03
CA TYR A 167 2.93 1.43 -1.15
C TYR A 167 3.54 0.05 -0.99
N VAL A 168 2.75 -0.99 -1.24
CA VAL A 168 3.23 -2.37 -1.34
C VAL A 168 2.73 -2.96 -2.65
N GLY A 169 3.64 -3.18 -3.60
CA GLY A 169 3.26 -3.66 -4.93
C GLY A 169 3.92 -4.97 -5.32
N GLN A 170 3.20 -5.78 -6.11
CA GLN A 170 3.65 -7.07 -6.66
C GLN A 170 4.32 -7.96 -5.62
N SER A 171 3.77 -7.96 -4.42
CA SER A 171 4.36 -8.59 -3.22
C SER A 171 3.42 -9.64 -2.61
N GLU A 172 3.92 -10.44 -1.67
CA GLU A 172 3.10 -11.44 -0.98
C GLU A 172 3.44 -11.56 0.52
N ASN A 173 2.45 -11.99 1.33
CA ASN A 173 2.53 -12.10 2.79
C ASN A 173 2.87 -10.75 3.44
N ILE A 174 1.88 -9.85 3.46
CA ILE A 174 2.06 -8.44 3.80
C ILE A 174 1.28 -8.11 5.06
N ILE A 175 1.91 -7.41 6.00
CA ILE A 175 1.23 -6.81 7.15
C ILE A 175 1.59 -5.32 7.23
N VAL A 176 0.57 -4.44 7.09
CA VAL A 176 0.68 -3.00 7.33
C VAL A 176 -0.19 -2.66 8.52
N LYS A 177 0.42 -2.27 9.64
CA LYS A 177 -0.33 -2.03 10.86
C LYS A 177 0.19 -0.87 11.70
N ASN A 178 -0.67 -0.36 12.60
CA ASN A 178 -0.35 0.69 13.59
C ASN A 178 0.30 1.94 12.99
N SER A 179 0.12 2.17 11.70
CA SER A 179 0.83 3.21 10.93
C SER A 179 -0.08 4.40 10.63
N VAL A 180 0.53 5.54 10.33
CA VAL A 180 -0.17 6.79 9.99
C VAL A 180 0.27 7.22 8.60
N ALA A 181 -0.69 7.42 7.69
CA ALA A 181 -0.47 7.97 6.37
C ALA A 181 -1.30 9.24 6.20
N GLU A 182 -0.63 10.37 6.01
CA GLU A 182 -1.33 11.66 5.92
C GLU A 182 -0.70 12.61 4.90
N TYR A 183 -1.56 13.43 4.26
CA TYR A 183 -1.17 14.40 3.24
C TYR A 183 -0.48 13.79 2.01
N ASN A 184 -0.78 12.54 1.66
CA ASN A 184 -0.33 11.87 0.43
C ASN A 184 -1.45 11.92 -0.63
N VAL A 185 -1.17 11.50 -1.86
CA VAL A 185 -2.25 11.23 -2.82
C VAL A 185 -2.97 9.94 -2.37
N ALA A 186 -2.32 8.80 -2.36
CA ALA A 186 -2.84 7.62 -1.68
C ALA A 186 -2.21 7.50 -0.28
N GLY A 187 -3.02 7.27 0.76
CA GLY A 187 -2.48 7.04 2.11
C GLY A 187 -1.72 5.72 2.16
N ILE A 188 -2.43 4.63 1.94
CA ILE A 188 -1.90 3.26 1.87
C ILE A 188 -2.38 2.62 0.59
N GLU A 189 -1.49 1.99 -0.16
CA GLU A 189 -1.80 1.30 -1.40
C GLU A 189 -1.24 -0.12 -1.41
N ILE A 190 -2.11 -1.08 -1.72
CA ILE A 190 -1.77 -2.48 -1.94
C ILE A 190 -2.09 -2.78 -3.41
N GLU A 191 -1.05 -2.96 -4.23
CA GLU A 191 -1.20 -3.09 -5.67
C GLU A 191 -0.67 -4.44 -6.16
N ASN A 192 -1.48 -5.15 -6.97
CA ASN A 192 -1.09 -6.43 -7.58
C ASN A 192 -0.44 -7.42 -6.58
N SER A 193 -0.95 -7.46 -5.36
CA SER A 193 -0.31 -8.17 -4.24
C SER A 193 -1.22 -9.25 -3.67
N TYR A 194 -0.62 -10.23 -3.00
CA TYR A 194 -1.32 -11.39 -2.46
C TYR A 194 -1.16 -11.48 -0.95
N TYR A 195 -2.22 -11.85 -0.24
CA TYR A 195 -2.21 -12.09 1.20
C TYR A 195 -1.73 -10.86 1.99
N ALA A 196 -2.59 -9.84 2.07
CA ALA A 196 -2.27 -8.61 2.79
C ALA A 196 -3.25 -8.36 3.94
N ASP A 197 -2.73 -8.06 5.13
CA ASP A 197 -3.46 -7.52 6.28
C ASP A 197 -3.11 -6.04 6.46
N VAL A 198 -4.09 -5.16 6.30
CA VAL A 198 -3.97 -3.70 6.50
C VAL A 198 -4.85 -3.33 7.69
N ASN A 199 -4.26 -3.13 8.87
CA ASN A 199 -5.07 -3.00 10.08
C ASN A 199 -4.50 -2.03 11.13
N ASN A 200 -5.40 -1.49 11.96
CA ASN A 200 -5.06 -0.53 13.02
C ASN A 200 -4.29 0.71 12.51
N ASN A 201 -4.48 1.11 11.26
CA ASN A 201 -3.84 2.26 10.67
C ASN A 201 -4.75 3.50 10.74
N ILE A 202 -4.14 4.67 10.59
CA ILE A 202 -4.81 5.94 10.40
C ILE A 202 -4.46 6.46 9.02
N ALA A 203 -5.44 6.50 8.11
CA ALA A 203 -5.32 7.13 6.80
C ALA A 203 -6.18 8.39 6.78
N ARG A 204 -5.54 9.57 6.85
CA ARG A 204 -6.25 10.85 6.94
C ARG A 204 -5.58 11.96 6.15
N TYR A 205 -6.37 12.93 5.74
CA TYR A 205 -5.89 14.11 5.02
C TYR A 205 -5.13 13.76 3.72
N ASN A 206 -5.36 12.58 3.15
CA ASN A 206 -4.87 12.19 1.83
C ASN A 206 -5.90 12.60 0.76
N THR A 207 -5.62 12.39 -0.50
CA THR A 207 -6.63 12.45 -1.56
C THR A 207 -7.54 11.23 -1.49
N GLY A 208 -6.94 10.02 -1.44
CA GLY A 208 -7.59 8.74 -1.14
C GLY A 208 -6.96 8.08 0.08
N GLY A 209 -7.77 7.42 0.93
CA GLY A 209 -7.30 6.82 2.19
C GLY A 209 -6.53 5.51 1.98
N ILE A 210 -7.24 4.43 1.61
CA ILE A 210 -6.66 3.10 1.35
C ILE A 210 -7.09 2.62 -0.04
N LEU A 211 -6.12 2.24 -0.86
CA LEU A 211 -6.30 1.77 -2.23
C LEU A 211 -5.88 0.31 -2.34
N VAL A 212 -6.75 -0.52 -2.93
CA VAL A 212 -6.47 -1.95 -3.20
C VAL A 212 -6.66 -2.16 -4.70
N PHE A 213 -5.57 -2.16 -5.44
CA PHE A 213 -5.55 -2.13 -6.89
C PHE A 213 -5.01 -3.43 -7.49
N ASP A 214 -5.53 -3.76 -8.69
CA ASP A 214 -4.90 -4.68 -9.61
C ASP A 214 -4.84 -4.02 -10.98
N LEU A 215 -3.64 -3.94 -11.55
CA LEU A 215 -3.35 -3.22 -12.79
C LEU A 215 -2.76 -4.16 -13.83
N PRO A 216 -3.00 -3.91 -15.13
CA PRO A 216 -2.40 -4.68 -16.22
C PRO A 216 -0.89 -4.41 -16.37
N ASP A 217 -0.24 -5.23 -17.19
CA ASP A 217 1.13 -5.05 -17.65
C ASP A 217 2.20 -5.00 -16.55
N LEU A 218 1.89 -5.52 -15.36
CA LEU A 218 2.82 -5.64 -14.25
C LEU A 218 3.36 -7.09 -14.13
N PRO A 219 4.56 -7.29 -13.55
CA PRO A 219 5.15 -8.63 -13.39
C PRO A 219 4.27 -9.60 -12.61
N GLN A 220 3.52 -9.13 -11.61
CA GLN A 220 2.53 -9.87 -10.86
C GLN A 220 1.14 -9.28 -11.12
N GLN A 221 0.15 -10.12 -11.37
CA GLN A 221 -1.22 -9.74 -11.67
C GLN A 221 -2.21 -10.61 -10.89
N GLY A 222 -3.46 -10.16 -10.82
CA GLY A 222 -4.51 -10.87 -10.12
C GLY A 222 -4.38 -10.73 -8.60
N GLY A 223 -4.25 -9.49 -8.11
CA GLY A 223 -4.23 -9.18 -6.68
C GLY A 223 -5.40 -9.81 -5.94
N HIS A 224 -5.13 -10.44 -4.78
CA HIS A 224 -6.16 -11.17 -4.03
C HIS A 224 -5.81 -11.39 -2.55
N ASP A 225 -6.81 -11.84 -1.77
CA ASP A 225 -6.70 -12.14 -0.34
C ASP A 225 -6.21 -10.93 0.47
N VAL A 226 -6.86 -9.77 0.29
CA VAL A 226 -6.54 -8.54 1.01
C VAL A 226 -7.59 -8.27 2.09
N ARG A 227 -7.16 -8.09 3.33
CA ARG A 227 -8.00 -7.73 4.45
C ARG A 227 -7.69 -6.31 4.93
N VAL A 228 -8.72 -5.44 4.95
CA VAL A 228 -8.63 -4.05 5.44
C VAL A 228 -9.54 -3.93 6.66
N PHE A 229 -8.98 -3.84 7.86
CA PHE A 229 -9.78 -3.92 9.08
C PHE A 229 -9.22 -3.11 10.25
N ASP A 230 -10.11 -2.71 11.16
CA ASP A 230 -9.78 -1.93 12.36
C ASP A 230 -9.03 -0.62 12.07
N ASN A 231 -9.19 -0.02 10.87
CA ASN A 231 -8.54 1.24 10.51
C ASN A 231 -9.45 2.44 10.77
N LEU A 232 -8.83 3.61 10.97
CA LEU A 232 -9.46 4.92 10.98
C LEU A 232 -9.16 5.63 9.64
N ILE A 233 -10.19 5.81 8.80
CA ILE A 233 -10.08 6.32 7.42
C ILE A 233 -10.94 7.56 7.29
N ILE A 234 -10.36 8.72 7.57
CA ILE A 234 -11.12 9.95 7.77
C ILE A 234 -10.50 11.17 7.09
N ASP A 235 -11.35 12.13 6.71
CA ASP A 235 -10.92 13.45 6.24
C ASP A 235 -9.95 13.39 5.03
N ASN A 236 -10.08 12.42 4.12
CA ASN A 236 -9.19 12.28 2.97
C ASN A 236 -9.62 13.25 1.86
N ASN A 237 -9.49 14.55 2.11
CA ASN A 237 -10.00 15.62 1.27
C ASN A 237 -8.90 16.53 0.70
N THR A 238 -7.65 16.11 0.70
CA THR A 238 -6.55 16.85 0.08
C THR A 238 -6.69 16.80 -1.44
N ASP A 239 -6.56 17.95 -2.10
CA ASP A 239 -6.59 18.02 -3.56
C ASP A 239 -5.56 17.06 -4.16
N ASN A 240 -5.94 16.39 -5.24
CA ASN A 240 -5.05 15.45 -5.91
C ASN A 240 -3.86 16.21 -6.52
N PHE A 241 -2.66 15.90 -6.05
CA PHE A 241 -1.42 16.53 -6.50
C PHE A 241 -0.46 15.53 -7.17
N ALA A 242 -0.95 14.37 -7.60
CA ALA A 242 -0.16 13.41 -8.37
C ALA A 242 0.40 14.07 -9.64
N PRO A 243 1.61 13.69 -10.07
CA PRO A 243 2.12 14.08 -11.37
C PRO A 243 1.19 13.62 -12.49
N GLU A 244 1.07 14.42 -13.54
CA GLU A 244 0.24 14.10 -14.71
C GLU A 244 0.65 12.76 -15.33
N GLY A 245 -0.34 11.90 -15.60
CA GLY A 245 -0.16 10.57 -16.19
C GLY A 245 -0.03 9.43 -15.19
N ASN A 246 0.04 9.70 -13.88
CA ASN A 246 -0.04 8.64 -12.87
C ASN A 246 -1.49 8.18 -12.68
N ILE A 247 -1.71 6.88 -12.49
CA ILE A 247 -3.05 6.29 -12.31
C ILE A 247 -3.73 6.86 -11.06
N VAL A 248 -2.99 7.02 -9.97
CA VAL A 248 -3.53 7.65 -8.75
C VAL A 248 -3.96 9.10 -8.97
N GLY A 249 -3.51 9.74 -10.05
CA GLY A 249 -4.00 11.04 -10.47
C GLY A 249 -5.49 11.06 -10.81
N GLU A 250 -6.08 9.91 -11.13
CA GLU A 250 -7.52 9.78 -11.41
C GLU A 250 -8.36 9.51 -10.16
N VAL A 251 -7.73 9.28 -9.00
CA VAL A 251 -8.44 9.11 -7.73
C VAL A 251 -9.13 10.42 -7.33
N PRO A 252 -10.44 10.43 -7.13
CA PRO A 252 -11.16 11.62 -6.69
C PRO A 252 -10.75 12.00 -5.26
N ARG A 253 -10.52 13.27 -5.02
CA ARG A 253 -10.41 13.81 -3.68
C ARG A 253 -11.64 13.45 -2.84
N GLY A 254 -11.43 13.10 -1.59
CA GLY A 254 -12.53 12.72 -0.71
C GLY A 254 -12.96 11.26 -0.88
N THR A 255 -12.03 10.39 -1.22
CA THR A 255 -12.29 8.94 -1.28
C THR A 255 -11.69 8.24 -0.06
N GLY A 256 -12.50 7.45 0.66
CA GLY A 256 -12.02 6.66 1.81
C GLY A 256 -11.25 5.42 1.35
N ILE A 257 -11.91 4.49 0.70
CA ILE A 257 -11.32 3.24 0.17
C ILE A 257 -11.69 3.10 -1.31
N ILE A 258 -10.73 2.68 -2.15
CA ILE A 258 -11.02 2.16 -3.49
C ILE A 258 -10.54 0.72 -3.59
N ILE A 259 -11.41 -0.16 -4.09
CA ILE A 259 -11.08 -1.53 -4.50
C ILE A 259 -11.23 -1.56 -6.02
N MET A 260 -10.12 -1.70 -6.74
CA MET A 260 -10.11 -1.63 -8.20
C MET A 260 -9.58 -2.93 -8.80
N ALA A 261 -10.45 -3.62 -9.56
CA ALA A 261 -10.14 -4.85 -10.29
C ALA A 261 -9.51 -5.99 -9.47
N ASN A 262 -9.53 -5.88 -8.15
CA ASN A 262 -8.95 -6.85 -7.22
C ASN A 262 -9.97 -7.95 -6.84
N SER A 263 -9.52 -9.06 -6.29
CA SER A 263 -10.37 -10.19 -5.88
C SER A 263 -10.15 -10.59 -4.43
N ASP A 264 -11.17 -11.24 -3.84
CA ASP A 264 -11.09 -11.74 -2.47
C ASP A 264 -10.61 -10.67 -1.49
N VAL A 265 -11.37 -9.54 -1.43
CA VAL A 265 -11.08 -8.41 -0.53
C VAL A 265 -12.13 -8.37 0.58
N GLU A 266 -11.69 -8.35 1.83
CA GLU A 266 -12.54 -8.25 3.02
C GLU A 266 -12.28 -6.93 3.74
N VAL A 267 -13.31 -6.05 3.83
CA VAL A 267 -13.25 -4.74 4.49
C VAL A 267 -14.19 -4.76 5.69
N PHE A 268 -13.64 -4.72 6.90
CA PHE A 268 -14.46 -4.88 8.11
C PHE A 268 -13.92 -4.15 9.34
N ASN A 269 -14.81 -3.82 10.26
CA ASN A 269 -14.52 -3.13 11.53
C ASN A 269 -13.80 -1.76 11.36
N ASN A 270 -13.85 -1.13 10.20
CA ASN A 270 -13.22 0.18 10.01
C ASN A 270 -14.16 1.32 10.45
N ASP A 271 -13.57 2.44 10.86
CA ASP A 271 -14.23 3.75 10.97
C ASP A 271 -13.93 4.56 9.71
N ILE A 272 -14.96 4.85 8.90
CA ILE A 272 -14.80 5.54 7.62
C ILE A 272 -15.74 6.73 7.58
N SER A 273 -15.19 7.95 7.53
CA SER A 273 -16.02 9.15 7.60
C SER A 273 -15.33 10.41 7.10
N ASN A 274 -16.13 11.46 6.89
CA ASN A 274 -15.68 12.78 6.45
C ASN A 274 -14.89 12.76 5.13
N ASN A 275 -15.20 11.81 4.24
CA ASN A 275 -14.62 11.74 2.91
C ASN A 275 -15.58 12.44 1.92
N GLY A 276 -15.14 13.52 1.31
CA GLY A 276 -16.02 14.44 0.56
C GLY A 276 -16.71 13.85 -0.66
N THR A 277 -16.16 12.77 -1.25
CA THR A 277 -16.72 12.10 -2.43
C THR A 277 -17.45 10.80 -2.08
N VAL A 278 -16.75 9.82 -1.51
CA VAL A 278 -17.32 8.49 -1.22
C VAL A 278 -16.51 7.77 -0.15
N ASN A 279 -17.17 7.05 0.75
CA ASN A 279 -16.46 6.27 1.75
C ASN A 279 -15.80 5.01 1.17
N ILE A 280 -16.52 4.22 0.35
CA ILE A 280 -15.96 3.05 -0.35
C ILE A 280 -16.41 3.02 -1.79
N ALA A 281 -15.46 2.88 -2.73
CA ALA A 281 -15.73 2.64 -4.14
C ALA A 281 -15.18 1.27 -4.57
N ILE A 282 -16.01 0.48 -5.28
CA ILE A 282 -15.64 -0.79 -5.91
C ILE A 282 -15.75 -0.58 -7.40
N VAL A 283 -14.65 -0.69 -8.12
CA VAL A 283 -14.60 -0.34 -9.54
C VAL A 283 -13.81 -1.34 -10.37
N SER A 284 -14.22 -1.50 -11.61
CA SER A 284 -13.43 -2.18 -12.64
C SER A 284 -12.33 -1.25 -13.16
N TYR A 285 -11.32 -1.82 -13.78
CA TYR A 285 -10.30 -1.03 -14.47
C TYR A 285 -10.08 -1.55 -15.90
N SER A 286 -10.28 -0.68 -16.87
CA SER A 286 -9.90 -0.95 -18.25
C SER A 286 -9.45 0.36 -18.89
N ASP A 287 -8.22 0.41 -19.37
CA ASP A 287 -7.75 1.55 -20.16
C ASP A 287 -8.05 1.29 -21.65
N PRO A 288 -8.96 2.07 -22.27
CA PRO A 288 -9.29 1.90 -23.68
C PRO A 288 -8.13 2.25 -24.62
N ASN A 289 -7.07 2.89 -24.12
CA ASN A 289 -5.90 3.28 -24.91
C ASN A 289 -4.73 2.28 -24.80
N GLN A 290 -4.84 1.27 -23.93
CA GLN A 290 -3.85 0.19 -23.82
C GLN A 290 -4.29 -1.02 -24.64
N GLU A 291 -3.31 -1.75 -25.23
CA GLU A 291 -3.56 -3.07 -25.78
C GLU A 291 -4.05 -3.99 -24.64
N SER A 292 -5.06 -4.82 -24.92
CA SER A 292 -5.61 -5.72 -23.92
C SER A 292 -4.55 -6.74 -23.48
N ASP A 293 -4.17 -6.71 -22.21
CA ASP A 293 -3.42 -7.80 -21.60
C ASP A 293 -4.33 -9.04 -21.47
N GLU A 294 -4.01 -10.11 -22.17
CA GLU A 294 -4.83 -11.34 -22.18
C GLU A 294 -4.89 -12.04 -20.82
N ASN A 295 -3.95 -11.73 -19.92
CA ASN A 295 -3.87 -12.32 -18.58
C ASN A 295 -4.56 -11.48 -17.51
N TYR A 296 -4.92 -10.24 -17.81
CA TYR A 296 -5.51 -9.33 -16.86
C TYR A 296 -7.03 -9.50 -16.75
N TYR A 297 -7.52 -9.57 -15.51
CA TYR A 297 -8.95 -9.64 -15.21
C TYR A 297 -9.44 -8.31 -14.61
N PRO A 298 -10.11 -7.44 -15.38
CA PRO A 298 -10.37 -6.05 -15.00
C PRO A 298 -11.56 -5.85 -14.05
N TYR A 299 -12.15 -6.91 -13.52
CA TYR A 299 -13.39 -6.80 -12.74
C TYR A 299 -13.18 -7.20 -11.29
N PRO A 300 -13.69 -6.41 -10.32
CA PRO A 300 -13.66 -6.83 -8.92
C PRO A 300 -14.58 -8.03 -8.70
N LYS A 301 -14.14 -8.99 -7.89
CA LYS A 301 -14.93 -10.15 -7.53
C LYS A 301 -14.68 -10.59 -6.08
N SER A 302 -15.67 -11.26 -5.47
CA SER A 302 -15.57 -11.78 -4.09
C SER A 302 -15.20 -10.67 -3.08
N ILE A 303 -15.84 -9.50 -3.18
CA ILE A 303 -15.62 -8.38 -2.27
C ILE A 303 -16.60 -8.46 -1.12
N GLN A 304 -16.13 -8.42 0.11
CA GLN A 304 -16.93 -8.51 1.32
C GLN A 304 -16.73 -7.23 2.16
N ILE A 305 -17.82 -6.50 2.40
CA ILE A 305 -17.81 -5.28 3.22
C ILE A 305 -18.79 -5.47 4.36
N HIS A 306 -18.30 -5.51 5.60
CA HIS A 306 -19.17 -5.80 6.74
C HIS A 306 -18.64 -5.22 8.05
N ASP A 307 -19.56 -5.03 8.99
CA ASP A 307 -19.27 -4.56 10.35
C ASP A 307 -18.49 -3.23 10.42
N ASN A 308 -18.53 -2.39 9.34
CA ASN A 308 -17.89 -1.08 9.35
C ASN A 308 -18.83 -0.03 9.96
N ARG A 309 -18.23 1.02 10.50
CA ARG A 309 -18.93 2.23 10.93
C ARG A 309 -18.71 3.32 9.89
N PHE A 310 -19.81 3.86 9.37
CA PHE A 310 -19.80 4.95 8.40
C PHE A 310 -20.27 6.23 9.05
N GLY A 311 -19.56 7.33 8.80
CA GLY A 311 -19.99 8.68 9.10
C GLY A 311 -20.22 9.48 7.82
N ASP A 312 -20.22 10.80 7.91
CA ASP A 312 -20.54 11.68 6.79
C ASP A 312 -19.65 11.40 5.56
N SER A 313 -20.26 11.40 4.36
CA SER A 313 -19.57 11.30 3.08
C SER A 313 -20.32 12.05 1.97
N GLY A 314 -19.68 12.24 0.84
CA GLY A 314 -20.35 12.79 -0.35
C GLY A 314 -20.80 14.24 -0.26
N PHE A 315 -20.28 15.01 0.69
CA PHE A 315 -20.67 16.40 0.93
C PHE A 315 -19.93 17.41 0.04
N ASP A 316 -18.80 17.00 -0.57
CA ASP A 316 -17.99 17.83 -1.48
C ASP A 316 -17.32 16.95 -2.55
N PRO A 317 -18.10 16.33 -3.46
CA PRO A 317 -17.60 15.39 -4.44
C PRO A 317 -16.71 16.07 -5.49
N ASP A 318 -15.59 15.44 -5.80
CA ASP A 318 -14.61 15.89 -6.80
C ASP A 318 -15.08 15.57 -8.23
N THR A 319 -16.11 16.29 -8.69
CA THR A 319 -16.77 16.02 -9.98
C THR A 319 -15.91 16.28 -11.21
N ASP A 320 -14.73 16.84 -11.06
CA ASP A 320 -13.74 17.00 -12.13
C ASP A 320 -13.09 15.66 -12.51
N LYS A 321 -13.14 14.67 -11.62
CA LYS A 321 -12.73 13.31 -11.89
C LYS A 321 -13.88 12.47 -12.44
N GLU A 322 -13.59 11.65 -13.46
CA GLU A 322 -14.58 10.88 -14.19
C GLU A 322 -15.48 10.03 -13.29
N LEU A 323 -14.88 9.27 -12.39
CA LEU A 323 -15.59 8.40 -11.44
C LEU A 323 -16.60 9.21 -10.61
N ALA A 324 -16.15 10.28 -9.96
CA ALA A 324 -17.00 11.09 -9.11
C ALA A 324 -18.05 11.88 -9.91
N GLY A 325 -17.72 12.36 -11.11
CA GLY A 325 -18.65 13.03 -12.01
C GLY A 325 -19.81 12.13 -12.44
N ILE A 326 -19.51 10.89 -12.86
CA ILE A 326 -20.52 9.88 -13.21
C ILE A 326 -21.37 9.54 -11.97
N LEU A 327 -20.74 9.30 -10.83
CA LEU A 327 -21.44 8.96 -9.61
C LEU A 327 -22.39 10.09 -9.15
N TYR A 328 -21.92 11.35 -9.16
CA TYR A 328 -22.72 12.51 -8.80
C TYR A 328 -23.96 12.66 -9.71
N GLN A 329 -23.77 12.48 -11.01
CA GLN A 329 -24.86 12.54 -11.96
C GLN A 329 -25.89 11.42 -11.75
N LEU A 330 -25.46 10.18 -11.55
CA LEU A 330 -26.33 9.02 -11.36
C LEU A 330 -27.04 9.02 -10.00
N SER A 331 -26.40 9.55 -8.98
CA SER A 331 -26.96 9.68 -7.64
C SER A 331 -27.91 10.87 -7.48
N GLU A 332 -28.04 11.72 -8.50
CA GLU A 332 -28.80 12.99 -8.44
C GLU A 332 -28.28 13.90 -7.29
N GLY A 333 -26.97 13.85 -7.02
CA GLY A 333 -26.30 14.59 -5.96
C GLY A 333 -26.37 13.95 -4.56
N ALA A 334 -27.11 12.83 -4.39
CA ALA A 334 -27.14 12.07 -3.14
C ALA A 334 -26.07 10.94 -3.17
N MET A 335 -24.82 11.34 -2.94
CA MET A 335 -23.66 10.44 -2.98
C MET A 335 -23.82 9.28 -1.96
N PRO A 336 -23.48 8.04 -2.33
CA PRO A 336 -23.58 6.89 -1.43
C PRO A 336 -22.36 6.78 -0.52
N ASP A 337 -22.49 6.03 0.59
CA ASP A 337 -21.36 5.59 1.38
C ASP A 337 -20.55 4.49 0.68
N ILE A 338 -21.26 3.56 0.04
CA ILE A 338 -20.66 2.45 -0.71
C ILE A 338 -21.14 2.51 -2.15
N PHE A 339 -20.20 2.58 -3.06
CA PHE A 339 -20.44 2.59 -4.51
C PHE A 339 -19.87 1.34 -5.18
N TRP A 340 -20.59 0.79 -6.14
CA TRP A 340 -20.11 -0.23 -7.06
C TRP A 340 -20.46 0.13 -8.50
N ASP A 341 -19.49 0.11 -9.40
CA ASP A 341 -19.71 0.41 -10.82
C ASP A 341 -20.54 -0.67 -11.54
N GLY A 342 -20.69 -1.84 -10.93
CA GLY A 342 -21.50 -2.94 -11.46
C GLY A 342 -20.95 -3.57 -12.74
N VAL A 343 -19.74 -3.19 -13.16
CA VAL A 343 -19.15 -3.70 -14.40
C VAL A 343 -18.65 -5.13 -14.19
N LEU A 344 -19.06 -6.00 -15.09
CA LEU A 344 -18.80 -7.45 -15.06
C LEU A 344 -18.57 -7.96 -16.48
N PRO A 345 -18.02 -9.15 -16.66
CA PRO A 345 -18.05 -9.83 -17.96
C PRO A 345 -19.47 -9.88 -18.53
N ILE A 346 -19.64 -9.66 -19.83
CA ILE A 346 -20.97 -9.62 -20.47
C ILE A 346 -21.79 -10.87 -20.16
N SER A 347 -21.15 -12.04 -20.11
CA SER A 347 -21.79 -13.29 -19.74
C SER A 347 -22.42 -13.23 -18.32
N GLN A 348 -21.70 -12.66 -17.36
CA GLN A 348 -22.18 -12.52 -15.97
C GLN A 348 -23.23 -11.43 -15.82
N MET A 349 -23.16 -10.35 -16.62
CA MET A 349 -24.21 -9.34 -16.65
C MET A 349 -25.57 -9.92 -17.14
N ILE A 350 -25.55 -10.95 -18.00
CA ILE A 350 -26.75 -11.58 -18.55
C ILE A 350 -27.21 -12.77 -17.71
N LEU A 351 -26.29 -13.63 -17.30
CA LEU A 351 -26.59 -14.91 -16.63
C LEU A 351 -26.52 -14.82 -15.11
N GLY A 352 -25.98 -13.74 -14.56
CA GLY A 352 -25.65 -13.55 -13.14
C GLY A 352 -24.22 -13.97 -12.81
N GLN A 353 -23.68 -13.40 -11.75
CA GLN A 353 -22.37 -13.78 -11.20
C GLN A 353 -22.44 -15.16 -10.52
N PRO A 354 -21.34 -15.96 -10.60
CA PRO A 354 -21.14 -17.10 -9.71
C PRO A 354 -21.28 -16.68 -8.23
N GLU A 355 -21.75 -17.58 -7.39
CA GLU A 355 -22.06 -17.25 -5.98
C GLU A 355 -20.81 -16.84 -5.18
N ASP A 356 -19.68 -17.46 -5.47
CA ASP A 356 -18.37 -17.20 -4.87
C ASP A 356 -17.73 -15.88 -5.35
N GLU A 357 -18.12 -15.36 -6.51
CA GLU A 357 -17.59 -14.10 -7.05
C GLU A 357 -18.39 -12.87 -6.63
N LYS A 358 -19.54 -13.04 -5.98
CA LYS A 358 -20.44 -11.94 -5.64
C LYS A 358 -19.86 -10.98 -4.62
N ILE A 359 -20.28 -9.72 -4.76
CA ILE A 359 -20.09 -8.71 -3.70
C ILE A 359 -21.06 -8.98 -2.58
N ARG A 360 -20.60 -8.86 -1.32
CA ARG A 360 -21.38 -9.11 -0.10
C ARG A 360 -21.30 -7.90 0.83
N LEU A 361 -22.47 -7.45 1.28
CA LEU A 361 -22.61 -6.29 2.17
C LEU A 361 -23.42 -6.72 3.40
N ASN A 362 -22.82 -6.70 4.58
CA ASN A 362 -23.48 -7.14 5.81
C ASN A 362 -23.19 -6.19 6.97
N ASN A 363 -24.17 -5.94 7.80
CA ASN A 363 -24.01 -5.29 9.10
C ASN A 363 -23.20 -3.95 9.08
N ASN A 364 -23.42 -3.13 8.07
CA ASN A 364 -22.77 -1.82 7.93
C ASN A 364 -23.65 -0.66 8.46
N GLY A 365 -24.55 -0.94 9.42
CA GLY A 365 -25.47 0.07 9.95
C GLY A 365 -26.41 0.63 8.90
N ASP A 366 -26.55 1.94 8.89
CA ASP A 366 -27.42 2.67 7.96
C ASP A 366 -26.67 3.17 6.70
N ALA A 367 -25.50 2.60 6.39
CA ALA A 367 -24.71 3.00 5.22
C ALA A 367 -25.54 2.95 3.94
N SER A 368 -25.49 3.99 3.16
CA SER A 368 -26.17 4.07 1.86
C SER A 368 -25.34 3.34 0.79
N PHE A 369 -26.03 2.75 -0.19
CA PHE A 369 -25.42 1.97 -1.25
C PHE A 369 -25.95 2.40 -2.62
N LEU A 370 -25.08 2.40 -3.62
CA LEU A 370 -25.45 2.53 -5.01
C LEU A 370 -24.59 1.62 -5.88
N ALA A 371 -25.24 0.80 -6.69
CA ALA A 371 -24.59 0.08 -7.80
C ALA A 371 -25.14 0.53 -9.15
N ILE A 372 -24.27 0.60 -10.14
CA ILE A 372 -24.69 0.77 -11.52
C ILE A 372 -25.14 -0.59 -12.07
N ARG A 373 -26.13 -0.56 -12.99
CA ARG A 373 -26.52 -1.71 -13.83
C ARG A 373 -26.09 -1.40 -15.28
N PRO A 374 -24.84 -1.72 -15.67
CA PRO A 374 -24.24 -1.18 -16.90
C PRO A 374 -25.04 -1.46 -18.15
N LEU A 375 -25.59 -2.67 -18.34
CA LEU A 375 -26.43 -2.98 -19.50
C LEU A 375 -27.70 -2.11 -19.56
N ARG A 376 -28.30 -1.80 -18.41
CA ARG A 376 -29.49 -0.90 -18.38
C ARG A 376 -29.10 0.53 -18.68
N TYR A 377 -27.96 0.96 -18.15
CA TYR A 377 -27.43 2.30 -18.40
C TYR A 377 -27.09 2.50 -19.89
N MET A 378 -26.32 1.58 -20.47
CA MET A 378 -25.90 1.64 -21.87
C MET A 378 -27.08 1.58 -22.84
N LEU A 379 -28.13 0.82 -22.54
CA LEU A 379 -29.32 0.65 -23.36
C LEU A 379 -30.41 1.68 -23.03
N SER A 380 -30.14 2.67 -22.18
CA SER A 380 -31.11 3.69 -21.71
C SER A 380 -32.41 3.07 -21.18
N LEU A 381 -32.32 1.92 -20.50
CA LEU A 381 -33.45 1.24 -19.89
C LEU A 381 -33.81 1.84 -18.52
N PRO A 382 -35.07 1.71 -18.07
CA PRO A 382 -35.48 2.19 -16.76
C PRO A 382 -34.65 1.52 -15.62
N ASN A 383 -34.43 2.27 -14.53
CA ASN A 383 -33.71 1.87 -13.33
C ASN A 383 -32.26 1.40 -13.62
N PRO A 384 -31.39 2.29 -14.13
CA PRO A 384 -29.98 1.97 -14.41
C PRO A 384 -29.14 1.83 -13.14
N ILE A 385 -29.68 2.22 -12.00
CA ILE A 385 -29.03 2.13 -10.68
C ILE A 385 -29.77 1.18 -9.75
N ASP A 386 -29.06 0.65 -8.79
CA ASP A 386 -29.56 -0.19 -7.70
C ASP A 386 -29.15 0.39 -6.36
N ARG A 387 -30.12 0.54 -5.45
CA ARG A 387 -29.88 0.99 -4.06
C ARG A 387 -30.32 -0.05 -3.02
N ASP A 388 -30.79 -1.22 -3.47
CA ASP A 388 -31.28 -2.27 -2.57
C ASP A 388 -30.13 -3.20 -2.12
N GLN A 389 -29.60 -2.97 -0.95
CA GLN A 389 -28.52 -3.79 -0.36
C GLN A 389 -28.95 -5.22 -0.06
N LYS A 390 -30.25 -5.53 0.04
CA LYS A 390 -30.73 -6.85 0.48
C LYS A 390 -30.25 -8.00 -0.41
N GLN A 391 -30.08 -7.75 -1.70
CA GLN A 391 -29.58 -8.76 -2.63
C GLN A 391 -28.09 -9.07 -2.47
N TYR A 392 -27.36 -8.20 -1.77
CA TYR A 392 -25.93 -8.35 -1.45
C TYR A 392 -25.69 -8.88 -0.03
N ASN A 393 -26.77 -9.06 0.75
CA ASN A 393 -26.69 -9.58 2.11
C ASN A 393 -26.58 -11.12 2.11
N ASN A 394 -25.44 -11.62 1.67
CA ASN A 394 -25.11 -13.05 1.62
C ASN A 394 -24.16 -13.41 2.76
N LYS A 395 -23.97 -14.71 2.99
CA LYS A 395 -23.05 -15.18 4.03
C LYS A 395 -21.62 -14.67 3.76
N ILE A 396 -21.01 -14.06 4.76
CA ILE A 396 -19.60 -13.69 4.75
C ILE A 396 -18.74 -14.96 4.90
N GLU A 397 -17.70 -15.05 4.12
CA GLU A 397 -16.67 -16.08 4.19
C GLU A 397 -15.34 -15.40 4.47
N SER A 398 -15.01 -15.25 5.75
CA SER A 398 -13.82 -14.51 6.17
C SER A 398 -12.53 -15.11 5.61
N LEU A 399 -11.67 -14.24 5.13
CA LEU A 399 -10.34 -14.60 4.66
C LEU A 399 -9.44 -15.01 5.84
N LEU A 400 -8.42 -15.80 5.54
CA LEU A 400 -7.47 -16.21 6.57
C LEU A 400 -6.50 -15.07 6.92
N PRO A 401 -6.12 -14.94 8.21
CA PRO A 401 -5.08 -14.01 8.61
C PRO A 401 -3.75 -14.28 7.92
N VAL A 402 -3.04 -13.22 7.58
CA VAL A 402 -1.71 -13.33 6.99
C VAL A 402 -0.69 -13.75 8.06
N ALA A 403 0.15 -14.71 7.70
CA ALA A 403 1.30 -15.11 8.49
C ALA A 403 2.58 -14.76 7.73
N ILE A 404 3.46 -14.00 8.38
CA ILE A 404 4.77 -13.63 7.82
C ILE A 404 5.88 -14.40 8.54
N ASN A 405 6.91 -14.80 7.78
CA ASN A 405 8.11 -15.42 8.33
C ASN A 405 9.24 -14.38 8.31
N ILE A 406 9.44 -13.72 9.45
CA ILE A 406 10.53 -12.77 9.65
C ILE A 406 11.39 -13.35 10.77
N SER A 407 12.70 -13.53 10.52
CA SER A 407 13.65 -13.91 11.57
C SER A 407 13.77 -12.78 12.59
N GLU A 408 13.48 -13.08 13.87
CA GLU A 408 13.67 -12.14 14.97
C GLU A 408 15.17 -11.83 15.22
#